data_4618ec33bf4037a0502a5770ea3e2432
#
_entry.id   4618ec33bf4037a0502a5770ea3e2432
#
_cell.length_a   1.000
_cell.length_b   1.000
_cell.length_c   1.000
_cell.angle_alpha   90.00
_cell.angle_beta   90.00
_cell.angle_gamma   90.00
#
_symmetry.space_group_name_H-M   'P 1'
#
loop_
_entity.id
_entity.type
_entity.pdbx_description
1 polymer ?
#
loop_
_entity_poly.entity_id
_entity_poly.type
_entity_poly.pdbx_seq_one_letter_code
_entity_poly.pdbx_strand_id
1 'polypeptide(L)'
;MVYNSGLIEMKKYLFVLSALVLFAFSSCQKFAGDPIAKDFNIAGSYTALEVHDAFEVTVDEAATQITVTAGENVMSKVIVEVVDNTLKIRIKPMATVYGGELKAVIPYNADLTSVDLSGASEFHSEYGLEGQKVEVETSGASDFYCDIDADEVDIDLSGASEFYGDIRAEVIDMNLSGSSNIKGNVSATDLDLDLSGASDATLRGSVGALKIDLTGSSNIIRKVVGKYYALACDHCEGSMSGASEAYIHCDGRICVDLSGASHLHYTGDGISSGCGNTSGGSSIIGPEHP
;
A
#
# COMPACT_ATOMS: atom_id res chain seq x y z
N MET A 1 4.14 49.85 12.52
CA MET A 1 5.37 49.21 13.01
C MET A 1 5.03 48.18 14.08
N VAL A 2 4.15 47.15 13.78
CA VAL A 2 3.69 46.16 14.75
C VAL A 2 3.63 44.73 14.14
N TYR A 3 4.24 44.45 12.98
CA TYR A 3 4.11 43.15 12.29
C TYR A 3 5.31 42.21 12.46
N ASN A 4 6.29 42.52 13.32
CA ASN A 4 7.54 41.72 13.39
C ASN A 4 7.72 40.89 14.65
N SER A 5 6.84 40.99 15.66
CA SER A 5 6.97 40.23 16.90
C SER A 5 6.37 38.83 16.82
N GLY A 6 5.29 38.63 16.06
CA GLY A 6 4.63 37.33 15.94
C GLY A 6 5.42 36.30 15.14
N LEU A 7 6.18 36.74 14.12
CA LEU A 7 6.99 35.85 13.28
C LEU A 7 8.25 35.33 14.02
N ILE A 8 8.77 36.10 14.94
CA ILE A 8 9.94 35.73 15.75
C ILE A 8 9.54 34.72 16.84
N GLU A 9 8.38 34.91 17.43
CA GLU A 9 7.83 33.97 18.42
C GLU A 9 7.50 32.63 17.75
N MET A 10 6.84 32.59 16.61
CA MET A 10 6.56 31.34 15.88
C MET A 10 7.83 30.58 15.47
N LYS A 11 8.89 31.29 15.06
CA LYS A 11 10.17 30.65 14.76
C LYS A 11 10.83 30.03 15.98
N LYS A 12 10.68 30.64 17.16
CA LYS A 12 11.18 30.07 18.41
C LYS A 12 10.45 28.78 18.81
N TYR A 13 9.12 28.73 18.66
CA TYR A 13 8.34 27.51 18.93
C TYR A 13 8.63 26.42 17.91
N LEU A 14 8.84 26.74 16.64
CA LEU A 14 9.21 25.77 15.60
C LEU A 14 10.61 25.17 15.87
N PHE A 15 11.57 26.01 16.35
CA PHE A 15 12.91 25.54 16.70
C PHE A 15 12.91 24.68 17.98
N VAL A 16 12.07 24.99 18.96
CA VAL A 16 11.91 24.19 20.19
C VAL A 16 11.22 22.88 19.88
N LEU A 17 10.22 22.88 18.98
CA LEU A 17 9.53 21.66 18.56
C LEU A 17 10.46 20.72 17.77
N SER A 18 11.28 21.25 16.85
CA SER A 18 12.28 20.47 16.11
C SER A 18 13.39 19.93 17.01
N ALA A 19 13.81 20.70 18.01
CA ALA A 19 14.79 20.25 19.01
C ALA A 19 14.21 19.17 19.94
N LEU A 20 12.92 19.25 20.28
CA LEU A 20 12.24 18.24 21.10
C LEU A 20 12.08 16.90 20.35
N VAL A 21 11.79 16.95 19.06
CA VAL A 21 11.71 15.76 18.19
C VAL A 21 13.11 15.13 18.04
N LEU A 22 14.16 15.90 17.81
CA LEU A 22 15.54 15.40 17.77
C LEU A 22 16.01 14.78 19.11
N PHE A 23 15.57 15.34 20.24
CA PHE A 23 15.87 14.75 21.55
C PHE A 23 15.09 13.47 21.82
N ALA A 24 13.87 13.33 21.32
CA ALA A 24 13.08 12.10 21.43
C ALA A 24 13.76 10.94 20.66
N PHE A 25 14.23 11.19 19.44
CA PHE A 25 14.96 10.17 18.66
C PHE A 25 16.28 9.75 19.29
N SER A 26 17.06 10.69 19.86
CA SER A 26 18.31 10.33 20.52
C SER A 26 18.12 9.62 21.87
N SER A 27 16.99 9.80 22.56
CA SER A 27 16.71 9.07 23.80
C SER A 27 16.20 7.65 23.54
N CYS A 28 15.44 7.42 22.46
CA CYS A 28 14.99 6.09 22.04
C CYS A 28 16.17 5.16 21.67
N GLN A 29 17.19 5.68 21.00
CA GLN A 29 18.38 4.91 20.64
C GLN A 29 19.15 4.39 21.88
N LYS A 30 19.15 5.14 22.99
CA LYS A 30 19.77 4.70 24.25
C LYS A 30 19.11 3.49 24.90
N PHE A 31 17.83 3.26 24.68
CA PHE A 31 17.11 2.11 25.25
C PHE A 31 17.28 0.84 24.42
N ALA A 32 17.43 0.96 23.10
CA ALA A 32 17.64 -0.17 22.20
C ALA A 32 19.08 -0.74 22.28
N GLY A 33 20.04 0.06 22.70
CA GLY A 33 21.47 -0.25 22.62
C GLY A 33 22.04 0.03 21.23
N ASP A 34 23.34 -0.22 21.05
CA ASP A 34 23.96 -0.09 19.74
C ASP A 34 23.41 -1.14 18.79
N PRO A 35 23.25 -0.83 17.47
CA PRO A 35 22.77 -1.80 16.50
C PRO A 35 23.80 -2.92 16.32
N ILE A 36 23.33 -4.16 16.40
CA ILE A 36 24.11 -5.37 16.12
C ILE A 36 23.41 -6.20 15.05
N ALA A 37 24.18 -6.86 14.22
CA ALA A 37 23.67 -7.81 13.23
C ALA A 37 23.80 -9.25 13.77
N LYS A 38 22.79 -10.07 13.49
CA LYS A 38 22.77 -11.48 13.84
C LYS A 38 22.17 -12.31 12.72
N ASP A 39 22.84 -13.40 12.41
CA ASP A 39 22.39 -14.37 11.42
C ASP A 39 21.46 -15.41 12.03
N PHE A 40 20.41 -15.74 11.30
CA PHE A 40 19.41 -16.73 11.66
C PHE A 40 19.38 -17.83 10.61
N ASN A 41 19.70 -19.05 11.04
CA ASN A 41 19.53 -20.23 10.20
C ASN A 41 18.12 -20.77 10.40
N ILE A 42 17.31 -20.68 9.35
CA ILE A 42 15.96 -21.28 9.35
C ILE A 42 16.04 -22.71 8.84
N ALA A 43 15.23 -23.58 9.43
CA ALA A 43 15.05 -24.95 8.94
C ALA A 43 13.73 -25.01 8.14
N GLY A 44 13.80 -25.42 6.88
CA GLY A 44 12.66 -25.57 5.99
C GLY A 44 12.55 -24.48 4.92
N SER A 45 11.71 -24.73 3.93
CA SER A 45 11.27 -23.77 2.91
C SER A 45 10.05 -23.00 3.40
N TYR A 46 9.83 -21.84 2.82
CA TYR A 46 8.63 -21.04 3.06
C TYR A 46 8.12 -20.45 1.75
N THR A 47 6.81 -20.28 1.67
CA THR A 47 6.12 -19.61 0.56
C THR A 47 5.39 -18.35 1.01
N ALA A 48 5.35 -18.11 2.32
CA ALA A 48 4.74 -16.94 2.94
C ALA A 48 5.72 -16.23 3.88
N LEU A 49 5.59 -14.92 3.97
CA LEU A 49 6.32 -14.05 4.88
C LEU A 49 5.33 -13.26 5.75
N GLU A 50 5.51 -13.31 7.07
CA GLU A 50 4.74 -12.56 8.06
C GLU A 50 5.68 -11.64 8.86
N VAL A 51 5.47 -10.33 8.78
CA VAL A 51 6.33 -9.32 9.40
C VAL A 51 5.51 -8.41 10.31
N HIS A 52 5.95 -8.28 11.55
CA HIS A 52 5.31 -7.42 12.54
C HIS A 52 6.32 -6.46 13.21
N ASP A 53 5.81 -5.53 14.01
CA ASP A 53 6.60 -4.74 14.96
C ASP A 53 7.58 -3.73 14.34
N ALA A 54 7.28 -3.19 13.17
CA ALA A 54 8.09 -2.17 12.49
C ALA A 54 9.46 -2.68 11.98
N PHE A 55 9.50 -3.90 11.46
CA PHE A 55 10.66 -4.37 10.72
C PHE A 55 10.67 -3.85 9.29
N GLU A 56 11.82 -3.36 8.84
CA GLU A 56 12.15 -3.13 7.44
C GLU A 56 12.80 -4.41 6.90
N VAL A 57 12.13 -5.08 5.96
CA VAL A 57 12.60 -6.32 5.33
C VAL A 57 13.03 -6.05 3.90
N THR A 58 14.26 -6.40 3.58
CA THR A 58 14.81 -6.29 2.21
C THR A 58 15.18 -7.67 1.69
N VAL A 59 14.81 -7.94 0.43
CA VAL A 59 15.22 -9.15 -0.29
C VAL A 59 16.56 -8.90 -0.96
N ASP A 60 17.52 -9.84 -0.83
CA ASP A 60 18.83 -9.75 -1.46
C ASP A 60 19.21 -11.12 -2.05
N GLU A 61 19.47 -11.17 -3.36
CA GLU A 61 19.91 -12.37 -4.08
C GLU A 61 21.29 -12.88 -3.61
N ALA A 62 22.16 -11.98 -3.13
CA ALA A 62 23.46 -12.35 -2.62
C ALA A 62 23.41 -12.92 -1.18
N ALA A 63 22.33 -12.72 -0.47
CA ALA A 63 22.15 -13.25 0.87
C ALA A 63 21.95 -14.79 0.83
N THR A 64 22.63 -15.49 1.71
CA THR A 64 22.50 -16.96 1.84
C THR A 64 21.83 -17.37 3.14
N GLN A 65 21.53 -16.43 4.01
CA GLN A 65 20.88 -16.59 5.30
C GLN A 65 20.14 -15.32 5.67
N ILE A 66 19.24 -15.42 6.61
CA ILE A 66 18.52 -14.25 7.13
C ILE A 66 19.41 -13.52 8.11
N THR A 67 19.68 -12.24 7.86
CA THR A 67 20.45 -11.39 8.78
C THR A 67 19.53 -10.33 9.35
N VAL A 68 19.41 -10.28 10.67
CA VAL A 68 18.64 -9.23 11.37
C VAL A 68 19.58 -8.25 12.04
N THR A 69 19.31 -6.96 11.83
CA THR A 69 19.96 -5.86 12.56
C THR A 69 18.96 -5.25 13.52
N ALA A 70 19.32 -5.23 14.80
CA ALA A 70 18.51 -4.62 15.86
C ALA A 70 19.43 -4.11 16.97
N GLY A 71 18.91 -3.25 17.84
CA GLY A 71 19.66 -2.83 19.02
C GLY A 71 20.03 -4.02 19.92
N GLU A 72 21.19 -3.99 20.53
CA GLU A 72 21.72 -5.07 21.39
C GLU A 72 20.71 -5.54 22.46
N ASN A 73 20.00 -4.60 23.09
CA ASN A 73 18.99 -4.90 24.10
C ASN A 73 17.67 -5.45 23.52
N VAL A 74 17.49 -5.35 22.22
CA VAL A 74 16.29 -5.80 21.49
C VAL A 74 16.54 -7.16 20.84
N MET A 75 17.75 -7.42 20.35
CA MET A 75 18.10 -8.63 19.59
C MET A 75 17.68 -9.94 20.29
N SER A 76 17.76 -10.01 21.61
CA SER A 76 17.33 -11.19 22.39
C SER A 76 15.80 -11.43 22.39
N LYS A 77 15.02 -10.44 21.93
CA LYS A 77 13.57 -10.47 21.83
C LYS A 77 13.09 -10.75 20.39
N VAL A 78 13.98 -10.67 19.41
CA VAL A 78 13.66 -10.97 18.01
C VAL A 78 13.37 -12.46 17.85
N ILE A 79 12.30 -12.76 17.10
CA ILE A 79 11.93 -14.10 16.66
C ILE A 79 12.05 -14.12 15.14
N VAL A 80 12.79 -15.09 14.63
CA VAL A 80 12.84 -15.47 13.20
C VAL A 80 12.66 -16.97 13.15
N GLU A 81 11.53 -17.41 12.63
CA GLU A 81 11.16 -18.84 12.61
C GLU A 81 10.31 -19.15 11.37
N VAL A 82 10.35 -20.40 10.90
CA VAL A 82 9.41 -20.89 9.89
C VAL A 82 8.39 -21.81 10.58
N VAL A 83 7.12 -21.44 10.45
CA VAL A 83 5.98 -22.21 10.99
C VAL A 83 4.94 -22.33 9.87
N ASP A 84 4.52 -23.54 9.57
CA ASP A 84 3.50 -23.82 8.55
C ASP A 84 3.79 -23.16 7.19
N ASN A 85 5.02 -23.31 6.68
CA ASN A 85 5.54 -22.70 5.45
C ASN A 85 5.58 -21.15 5.46
N THR A 86 5.42 -20.52 6.61
CA THR A 86 5.48 -19.06 6.77
C THR A 86 6.75 -18.67 7.52
N LEU A 87 7.57 -17.82 6.91
CA LEU A 87 8.67 -17.16 7.60
C LEU A 87 8.11 -16.01 8.45
N LYS A 88 8.28 -16.09 9.76
CA LYS A 88 7.81 -15.08 10.72
C LYS A 88 8.97 -14.27 11.27
N ILE A 89 8.89 -12.93 11.12
CA ILE A 89 9.87 -11.97 11.65
C ILE A 89 9.12 -11.01 12.56
N ARG A 90 9.40 -11.08 13.87
CA ARG A 90 8.66 -10.32 14.88
C ARG A 90 9.40 -10.18 16.19
N ILE A 91 8.90 -9.34 17.07
CA ILE A 91 9.33 -9.27 18.48
C ILE A 91 8.51 -10.27 19.30
N LYS A 92 9.10 -10.84 20.33
CA LYS A 92 8.40 -11.73 21.30
C LYS A 92 7.14 -11.04 21.83
N PRO A 93 6.00 -11.74 21.91
CA PRO A 93 4.76 -11.20 22.47
C PRO A 93 4.99 -10.61 23.87
N MET A 94 4.34 -9.48 24.14
CA MET A 94 4.44 -8.71 25.40
C MET A 94 5.83 -8.17 25.73
N ALA A 95 6.81 -8.31 24.85
CA ALA A 95 8.09 -7.63 25.01
C ALA A 95 7.94 -6.15 24.63
N THR A 96 8.35 -5.26 25.51
CA THR A 96 8.38 -3.84 25.21
C THR A 96 9.72 -3.48 24.57
N VAL A 97 9.65 -2.82 23.42
CA VAL A 97 10.80 -2.28 22.69
C VAL A 97 10.62 -0.77 22.57
N TYR A 98 11.64 -0.03 22.95
CA TYR A 98 11.64 1.43 22.87
C TYR A 98 12.69 1.88 21.87
N GLY A 99 12.25 2.19 20.65
CA GLY A 99 13.11 2.70 19.58
C GLY A 99 14.17 1.70 19.11
N GLY A 100 15.03 2.18 18.24
CA GLY A 100 16.05 1.36 17.59
C GLY A 100 15.59 0.94 16.19
N GLU A 101 16.54 0.56 15.39
CA GLU A 101 16.35 0.04 14.04
C GLU A 101 15.99 -1.45 14.13
N LEU A 102 14.99 -1.88 13.34
CA LEU A 102 14.63 -3.27 13.17
C LEU A 102 14.70 -3.56 11.66
N LYS A 103 15.79 -4.18 11.22
CA LYS A 103 15.98 -4.52 9.81
C LYS A 103 16.22 -6.01 9.65
N ALA A 104 15.71 -6.57 8.57
CA ALA A 104 16.01 -7.93 8.19
C ALA A 104 16.37 -7.96 6.70
N VAL A 105 17.45 -8.65 6.38
CA VAL A 105 17.80 -9.01 5.00
C VAL A 105 17.48 -10.49 4.86
N ILE A 106 16.64 -10.83 3.89
CA ILE A 106 16.27 -12.21 3.58
C ILE A 106 16.78 -12.61 2.20
N PRO A 107 17.19 -13.86 2.00
CA PRO A 107 17.55 -14.37 0.68
C PRO A 107 16.37 -14.27 -0.29
N TYR A 108 16.68 -14.02 -1.56
CA TYR A 108 15.69 -14.16 -2.62
C TYR A 108 15.09 -15.58 -2.61
N ASN A 109 13.79 -15.66 -2.70
CA ASN A 109 13.03 -16.90 -2.73
C ASN A 109 11.95 -16.83 -3.81
N ALA A 110 12.15 -17.55 -4.90
CA ALA A 110 11.22 -17.61 -6.02
C ALA A 110 9.86 -18.25 -5.67
N ASP A 111 9.78 -18.98 -4.55
CA ASP A 111 8.54 -19.61 -4.09
C ASP A 111 7.73 -18.68 -3.16
N LEU A 112 8.19 -17.44 -2.89
CA LEU A 112 7.47 -16.49 -2.04
C LEU A 112 6.28 -15.90 -2.81
N THR A 113 5.09 -16.26 -2.38
CA THR A 113 3.82 -15.84 -3.02
C THR A 113 2.84 -15.17 -2.06
N SER A 114 3.16 -15.09 -0.77
CA SER A 114 2.30 -14.42 0.20
C SER A 114 3.14 -13.55 1.15
N VAL A 115 2.71 -12.28 1.34
CA VAL A 115 3.35 -11.33 2.25
C VAL A 115 2.31 -10.64 3.12
N ASP A 116 2.43 -10.82 4.45
CA ASP A 116 1.60 -10.17 5.46
C ASP A 116 2.46 -9.22 6.29
N LEU A 117 2.13 -7.92 6.23
CA LEU A 117 2.81 -6.86 6.96
C LEU A 117 1.87 -6.21 7.98
N SER A 118 2.32 -6.05 9.19
CA SER A 118 1.54 -5.36 10.21
C SER A 118 2.36 -4.45 11.12
N GLY A 119 1.68 -3.58 11.83
CA GLY A 119 2.32 -2.60 12.71
C GLY A 119 2.77 -1.36 11.95
N ALA A 120 4.04 -1.25 11.65
CA ALA A 120 4.63 -0.22 10.80
C ALA A 120 5.80 -0.85 10.02
N SER A 121 5.56 -2.04 9.50
CA SER A 121 6.59 -2.84 8.81
C SER A 121 6.71 -2.44 7.36
N GLU A 122 7.90 -2.62 6.80
CA GLU A 122 8.18 -2.32 5.40
C GLU A 122 8.76 -3.56 4.71
N PHE A 123 8.35 -3.81 3.46
CA PHE A 123 8.91 -4.87 2.62
C PHE A 123 9.41 -4.29 1.31
N HIS A 124 10.65 -4.58 0.96
CA HIS A 124 11.31 -4.12 -0.26
C HIS A 124 11.89 -5.29 -1.04
N SER A 125 11.49 -5.42 -2.30
CA SER A 125 12.09 -6.37 -3.24
C SER A 125 12.21 -5.77 -4.63
N GLU A 126 13.39 -5.88 -5.23
CA GLU A 126 13.63 -5.54 -6.64
C GLU A 126 13.40 -6.74 -7.59
N TYR A 127 13.09 -7.93 -7.05
CA TYR A 127 13.03 -9.19 -7.80
C TYR A 127 11.62 -9.59 -8.23
N GLY A 128 10.60 -8.86 -7.77
CA GLY A 128 9.19 -9.22 -8.02
C GLY A 128 8.71 -10.42 -7.19
N LEU A 129 7.39 -10.59 -7.14
CA LEU A 129 6.72 -11.81 -6.70
C LEU A 129 6.06 -12.45 -7.91
N GLU A 130 6.28 -13.75 -8.12
CA GLU A 130 5.77 -14.48 -9.27
C GLU A 130 5.04 -15.76 -8.80
N GLY A 131 3.95 -16.16 -9.50
CA GLY A 131 3.26 -17.41 -9.16
C GLY A 131 1.92 -17.58 -9.85
N GLN A 132 1.20 -18.64 -9.50
CA GLN A 132 -0.18 -18.80 -9.93
C GLN A 132 -1.11 -17.85 -9.17
N LYS A 133 -0.86 -17.69 -7.87
CA LYS A 133 -1.57 -16.75 -7.02
C LYS A 133 -0.58 -16.04 -6.10
N VAL A 134 -0.67 -14.72 -6.04
CA VAL A 134 0.10 -13.88 -5.11
C VAL A 134 -0.87 -13.12 -4.20
N GLU A 135 -0.60 -13.16 -2.89
CA GLU A 135 -1.40 -12.52 -1.85
C GLU A 135 -0.56 -11.49 -1.09
N VAL A 136 -1.05 -10.27 -0.94
CA VAL A 136 -0.43 -9.20 -0.16
C VAL A 136 -1.43 -8.63 0.83
N GLU A 137 -1.19 -8.83 2.11
CA GLU A 137 -1.98 -8.22 3.18
C GLU A 137 -1.12 -7.19 3.93
N THR A 138 -1.63 -5.96 4.08
CA THR A 138 -0.96 -4.96 4.88
C THR A 138 -1.91 -4.26 5.85
N SER A 139 -1.44 -4.03 7.05
CA SER A 139 -2.24 -3.41 8.09
C SER A 139 -1.42 -2.45 8.97
N GLY A 140 -2.11 -1.60 9.72
CA GLY A 140 -1.44 -0.61 10.56
C GLY A 140 -0.96 0.60 9.74
N ALA A 141 0.33 0.77 9.65
CA ALA A 141 1.01 1.78 8.83
C ALA A 141 2.19 1.12 8.10
N SER A 142 1.89 0.04 7.38
CA SER A 142 2.90 -0.79 6.73
C SER A 142 2.99 -0.48 5.24
N ASP A 143 4.20 -0.61 4.69
CA ASP A 143 4.49 -0.25 3.31
C ASP A 143 5.07 -1.44 2.54
N PHE A 144 4.56 -1.66 1.33
CA PHE A 144 5.00 -2.73 0.45
C PHE A 144 5.55 -2.15 -0.85
N TYR A 145 6.80 -2.53 -1.20
CA TYR A 145 7.51 -2.09 -2.40
C TYR A 145 8.00 -3.29 -3.19
N CYS A 146 7.20 -3.75 -4.14
CA CYS A 146 7.58 -4.86 -5.03
C CYS A 146 6.61 -4.95 -6.22
N ASP A 147 7.13 -5.35 -7.38
CA ASP A 147 6.32 -5.69 -8.55
C ASP A 147 5.74 -7.11 -8.42
N ILE A 148 4.61 -7.38 -9.09
CA ILE A 148 3.93 -8.68 -9.06
C ILE A 148 3.59 -9.12 -10.49
N ASP A 149 3.92 -10.38 -10.81
CA ASP A 149 3.53 -11.04 -12.07
C ASP A 149 2.95 -12.43 -11.77
N ALA A 150 1.63 -12.60 -11.87
CA ALA A 150 0.95 -13.83 -11.48
C ALA A 150 -0.29 -14.10 -12.34
N ASP A 151 -0.92 -15.29 -12.19
CA ASP A 151 -2.21 -15.54 -12.83
C ASP A 151 -3.34 -14.82 -12.05
N GLU A 152 -3.27 -14.84 -10.71
CA GLU A 152 -4.22 -14.20 -9.80
C GLU A 152 -3.49 -13.39 -8.74
N VAL A 153 -3.96 -12.19 -8.42
CA VAL A 153 -3.39 -11.31 -7.40
C VAL A 153 -4.48 -10.79 -6.47
N ASP A 154 -4.31 -11.04 -5.16
CA ASP A 154 -5.17 -10.51 -4.11
C ASP A 154 -4.37 -9.51 -3.27
N ILE A 155 -4.87 -8.29 -3.12
CA ILE A 155 -4.26 -7.23 -2.32
C ILE A 155 -5.26 -6.66 -1.33
N ASP A 156 -4.96 -6.83 -0.04
CA ASP A 156 -5.74 -6.27 1.06
C ASP A 156 -4.92 -5.22 1.83
N LEU A 157 -5.30 -3.95 1.71
CA LEU A 157 -4.66 -2.85 2.42
C LEU A 157 -5.61 -2.25 3.46
N SER A 158 -5.16 -2.13 4.70
CA SER A 158 -5.95 -1.54 5.77
C SER A 158 -5.15 -0.59 6.66
N GLY A 159 -5.83 0.24 7.43
CA GLY A 159 -5.18 1.23 8.29
C GLY A 159 -4.69 2.45 7.51
N ALA A 160 -3.40 2.67 7.49
CA ALA A 160 -2.73 3.72 6.72
C ALA A 160 -1.56 3.13 5.91
N SER A 161 -1.83 2.00 5.25
CA SER A 161 -0.83 1.22 4.52
C SER A 161 -0.65 1.72 3.10
N GLU A 162 0.54 1.50 2.56
CA GLU A 162 0.87 1.91 1.20
C GLU A 162 1.43 0.72 0.39
N PHE A 163 1.02 0.63 -0.88
CA PHE A 163 1.55 -0.32 -1.86
C PHE A 163 2.14 0.44 -3.04
N TYR A 164 3.36 0.10 -3.41
CA TYR A 164 4.07 0.62 -4.57
C TYR A 164 4.63 -0.53 -5.40
N GLY A 165 4.15 -0.71 -6.63
CA GLY A 165 4.64 -1.71 -7.56
C GLY A 165 3.79 -1.81 -8.80
N ASP A 166 4.36 -2.35 -9.87
CA ASP A 166 3.64 -2.66 -11.09
C ASP A 166 3.07 -4.08 -10.98
N ILE A 167 1.82 -4.26 -11.44
CA ILE A 167 1.08 -5.52 -11.28
C ILE A 167 0.63 -6.01 -12.64
N ARG A 168 0.96 -7.27 -12.94
CA ARG A 168 0.47 -7.98 -14.11
C ARG A 168 -0.19 -9.27 -13.68
N ALA A 169 -1.46 -9.48 -14.11
CA ALA A 169 -2.18 -10.73 -13.84
C ALA A 169 -3.30 -10.97 -14.86
N GLU A 170 -3.94 -12.13 -14.79
CA GLU A 170 -5.22 -12.36 -15.47
C GLU A 170 -6.35 -11.74 -14.65
N VAL A 171 -6.36 -12.00 -13.34
CA VAL A 171 -7.36 -11.48 -12.40
C VAL A 171 -6.68 -10.77 -11.23
N ILE A 172 -7.19 -9.60 -10.90
CA ILE A 172 -6.70 -8.81 -9.76
C ILE A 172 -7.88 -8.40 -8.88
N ASP A 173 -7.80 -8.68 -7.59
CA ASP A 173 -8.71 -8.19 -6.55
C ASP A 173 -7.95 -7.27 -5.59
N MET A 174 -8.45 -6.05 -5.43
CA MET A 174 -7.83 -5.03 -4.57
C MET A 174 -8.84 -4.46 -3.59
N ASN A 175 -8.63 -4.70 -2.30
CA ASN A 175 -9.46 -4.21 -1.22
C ASN A 175 -8.70 -3.19 -0.38
N LEU A 176 -9.10 -1.93 -0.43
CA LEU A 176 -8.47 -0.85 0.31
C LEU A 176 -9.42 -0.25 1.33
N SER A 177 -8.98 -0.17 2.58
CA SER A 177 -9.78 0.41 3.65
C SER A 177 -8.98 1.35 4.56
N GLY A 178 -9.66 2.15 5.36
CA GLY A 178 -9.01 3.12 6.23
C GLY A 178 -8.53 4.36 5.47
N SER A 179 -7.24 4.54 5.39
CA SER A 179 -6.57 5.62 4.63
C SER A 179 -5.42 5.03 3.82
N SER A 180 -5.63 3.87 3.24
CA SER A 180 -4.60 3.15 2.49
C SER A 180 -4.46 3.69 1.06
N ASN A 181 -3.28 3.49 0.50
CA ASN A 181 -2.95 3.96 -0.84
C ASN A 181 -2.32 2.85 -1.68
N ILE A 182 -2.71 2.75 -2.94
CA ILE A 182 -2.04 1.90 -3.92
C ILE A 182 -1.57 2.72 -5.11
N LYS A 183 -0.36 2.41 -5.62
CA LYS A 183 0.22 3.14 -6.73
C LYS A 183 1.11 2.27 -7.60
N GLY A 184 0.82 2.26 -8.92
CA GLY A 184 1.60 1.49 -9.89
C GLY A 184 0.97 1.46 -11.26
N ASN A 185 1.53 0.61 -12.13
CA ASN A 185 0.90 0.24 -13.39
C ASN A 185 0.19 -1.10 -13.20
N VAL A 186 -0.99 -1.23 -13.83
CA VAL A 186 -1.78 -2.46 -13.80
C VAL A 186 -2.01 -2.93 -15.23
N SER A 187 -1.84 -4.23 -15.43
CA SER A 187 -2.20 -4.90 -16.69
C SER A 187 -2.93 -6.20 -16.35
N ALA A 188 -4.24 -6.26 -16.64
CA ALA A 188 -5.06 -7.42 -16.31
C ALA A 188 -6.17 -7.64 -17.33
N THR A 189 -6.79 -8.83 -17.32
CA THR A 189 -8.05 -9.09 -17.98
C THR A 189 -9.20 -8.52 -17.14
N ASP A 190 -9.20 -8.84 -15.87
CA ASP A 190 -10.23 -8.41 -14.90
C ASP A 190 -9.58 -7.75 -13.68
N LEU A 191 -10.10 -6.58 -13.29
CA LEU A 191 -9.73 -5.88 -12.06
C LEU A 191 -10.99 -5.56 -11.25
N ASP A 192 -11.08 -6.10 -10.04
CA ASP A 192 -12.03 -5.70 -9.00
C ASP A 192 -11.33 -4.75 -8.02
N LEU A 193 -11.90 -3.56 -7.81
CA LEU A 193 -11.31 -2.50 -7.00
C LEU A 193 -12.34 -1.98 -5.99
N ASP A 194 -12.23 -2.45 -4.75
CA ASP A 194 -13.06 -2.02 -3.62
C ASP A 194 -12.30 -1.04 -2.74
N LEU A 195 -12.74 0.21 -2.70
CA LEU A 195 -12.16 1.26 -1.90
C LEU A 195 -13.15 1.81 -0.88
N SER A 196 -12.74 1.84 0.39
CA SER A 196 -13.56 2.36 1.46
C SER A 196 -12.79 3.32 2.39
N GLY A 197 -13.51 4.08 3.19
CA GLY A 197 -12.90 5.06 4.09
C GLY A 197 -12.39 6.30 3.36
N ALA A 198 -11.11 6.52 3.38
CA ALA A 198 -10.41 7.60 2.69
C ALA A 198 -9.21 7.03 1.90
N SER A 199 -9.44 5.93 1.20
CA SER A 199 -8.40 5.21 0.45
C SER A 199 -8.27 5.77 -0.96
N ASP A 200 -7.06 5.75 -1.48
CA ASP A 200 -6.74 6.29 -2.80
C ASP A 200 -6.04 5.24 -3.68
N ALA A 201 -6.50 5.10 -4.94
CA ALA A 201 -5.84 4.32 -5.97
C ALA A 201 -5.28 5.23 -7.06
N THR A 202 -3.96 5.21 -7.24
CA THR A 202 -3.26 5.96 -8.29
C THR A 202 -2.69 4.96 -9.30
N LEU A 203 -3.56 4.44 -10.13
CA LEU A 203 -3.26 3.38 -11.08
C LEU A 203 -3.20 3.90 -12.52
N ARG A 204 -2.35 3.28 -13.31
CA ARG A 204 -2.27 3.45 -14.78
C ARG A 204 -2.16 2.09 -15.44
N GLY A 205 -2.32 2.09 -16.77
CA GLY A 205 -2.24 0.89 -17.57
C GLY A 205 -3.60 0.52 -18.13
N SER A 206 -3.83 -0.76 -18.38
CA SER A 206 -5.04 -1.21 -19.04
C SER A 206 -5.56 -2.52 -18.49
N VAL A 207 -6.89 -2.61 -18.40
CA VAL A 207 -7.61 -3.82 -18.01
C VAL A 207 -8.76 -4.05 -19.01
N GLY A 208 -9.21 -5.28 -19.16
CA GLY A 208 -10.38 -5.59 -19.99
C GLY A 208 -11.66 -5.15 -19.27
N ALA A 209 -11.98 -5.79 -18.18
CA ALA A 209 -13.10 -5.40 -17.32
C ALA A 209 -12.62 -4.76 -16.02
N LEU A 210 -13.22 -3.64 -15.67
CA LEU A 210 -13.01 -2.91 -14.43
C LEU A 210 -14.29 -2.91 -13.62
N LYS A 211 -14.28 -3.52 -12.45
CA LYS A 211 -15.32 -3.36 -11.44
C LYS A 211 -14.84 -2.41 -10.35
N ILE A 212 -15.66 -1.44 -9.98
CA ILE A 212 -15.35 -0.47 -8.94
C ILE A 212 -16.45 -0.40 -7.91
N ASP A 213 -16.09 -0.55 -6.63
CA ASP A 213 -16.98 -0.30 -5.51
C ASP A 213 -16.33 0.71 -4.56
N LEU A 214 -16.74 1.99 -4.69
CA LEU A 214 -16.16 3.10 -3.95
C LEU A 214 -17.12 3.64 -2.91
N THR A 215 -16.67 3.69 -1.66
CA THR A 215 -17.47 4.20 -0.54
C THR A 215 -16.68 5.19 0.34
N GLY A 216 -17.38 6.02 1.08
CA GLY A 216 -16.73 7.00 1.95
C GLY A 216 -16.23 8.22 1.18
N SER A 217 -14.95 8.47 1.23
CA SER A 217 -14.24 9.54 0.50
C SER A 217 -13.05 8.95 -0.27
N SER A 218 -13.24 7.78 -0.84
CA SER A 218 -12.21 7.06 -1.57
C SER A 218 -12.13 7.50 -3.04
N ASN A 219 -10.94 7.41 -3.63
CA ASN A 219 -10.72 7.97 -4.95
C ASN A 219 -9.88 7.08 -5.86
N ILE A 220 -10.23 7.07 -7.15
CA ILE A 220 -9.32 6.66 -8.23
C ILE A 220 -8.75 7.94 -8.84
N ILE A 221 -7.46 8.21 -8.61
CA ILE A 221 -6.83 9.50 -8.83
C ILE A 221 -6.27 9.61 -10.25
N ARG A 222 -6.63 10.69 -10.95
CA ARG A 222 -6.13 11.00 -12.29
C ARG A 222 -4.76 11.71 -12.28
N LYS A 223 -4.47 12.55 -11.27
CA LYS A 223 -3.35 13.47 -11.33
C LYS A 223 -2.62 13.59 -10.00
N VAL A 224 -1.34 13.30 -10.01
CA VAL A 224 -0.44 13.56 -8.88
C VAL A 224 0.71 14.46 -9.36
N VAL A 225 0.85 15.65 -8.73
CA VAL A 225 1.97 16.61 -8.97
C VAL A 225 2.31 16.78 -10.46
N GLY A 226 1.32 17.20 -11.27
CA GLY A 226 1.53 17.53 -12.68
C GLY A 226 1.55 16.37 -13.67
N LYS A 227 1.45 15.12 -13.22
CA LYS A 227 1.30 13.94 -14.07
C LYS A 227 -0.15 13.47 -14.10
N TYR A 228 -0.59 13.02 -15.26
CA TYR A 228 -1.90 12.38 -15.42
C TYR A 228 -1.73 10.87 -15.36
N TYR A 229 -2.53 10.23 -14.55
CA TYR A 229 -2.69 8.80 -14.50
C TYR A 229 -4.02 8.45 -15.19
N ALA A 230 -4.05 7.40 -15.95
CA ALA A 230 -5.27 6.89 -16.57
C ALA A 230 -5.25 5.37 -16.44
N LEU A 231 -6.19 4.84 -15.68
CA LEU A 231 -6.53 3.45 -15.73
C LEU A 231 -7.50 3.29 -16.90
N ALA A 232 -7.07 2.56 -17.92
CA ALA A 232 -7.89 2.31 -19.11
C ALA A 232 -8.62 0.98 -18.97
N CYS A 233 -9.88 0.93 -19.46
CA CYS A 233 -10.69 -0.29 -19.49
C CYS A 233 -11.56 -0.35 -20.73
N ASP A 234 -11.91 -1.58 -21.15
CA ASP A 234 -12.92 -1.80 -22.17
C ASP A 234 -14.34 -1.68 -21.61
N HIS A 235 -14.54 -2.13 -20.37
CA HIS A 235 -15.81 -2.06 -19.66
C HIS A 235 -15.59 -1.62 -18.22
N CYS A 236 -16.56 -0.83 -17.68
CA CYS A 236 -16.57 -0.43 -16.29
C CYS A 236 -17.95 -0.67 -15.67
N GLU A 237 -18.01 -1.36 -14.53
CA GLU A 237 -19.24 -1.57 -13.76
C GLU A 237 -19.01 -1.40 -12.26
N GLY A 238 -20.08 -1.32 -11.48
CA GLY A 238 -20.02 -1.31 -10.02
C GLY A 238 -20.83 -0.18 -9.39
N SER A 239 -20.34 0.32 -8.26
CA SER A 239 -21.06 1.35 -7.49
C SER A 239 -20.11 2.39 -6.88
N MET A 240 -20.64 3.62 -6.72
CA MET A 240 -19.93 4.69 -6.02
C MET A 240 -20.89 5.41 -5.08
N SER A 241 -20.47 5.64 -3.83
CA SER A 241 -21.29 6.32 -2.83
C SER A 241 -20.45 7.19 -1.90
N GLY A 242 -21.13 7.98 -1.05
CA GLY A 242 -20.44 8.92 -0.17
C GLY A 242 -20.01 10.18 -0.91
N ALA A 243 -18.73 10.50 -0.85
CA ALA A 243 -18.10 11.61 -1.56
C ALA A 243 -16.88 11.10 -2.38
N SER A 244 -17.04 9.94 -3.02
CA SER A 244 -15.98 9.29 -3.79
C SER A 244 -15.85 9.89 -5.19
N GLU A 245 -14.63 9.84 -5.74
CA GLU A 245 -14.32 10.39 -7.04
C GLU A 245 -13.45 9.40 -7.85
N ALA A 246 -13.83 9.13 -9.11
CA ALA A 246 -13.06 8.25 -9.96
C ALA A 246 -12.76 8.89 -11.31
N TYR A 247 -11.53 8.66 -11.82
CA TYR A 247 -11.07 9.09 -13.13
C TYR A 247 -10.54 7.90 -13.91
N ILE A 248 -11.23 7.52 -15.00
CA ILE A 248 -10.89 6.39 -15.86
C ILE A 248 -10.82 6.79 -17.34
N HIS A 249 -10.23 5.93 -18.14
CA HIS A 249 -10.38 5.94 -19.59
C HIS A 249 -11.16 4.68 -19.99
N CYS A 250 -12.32 4.83 -20.61
CA CYS A 250 -13.15 3.71 -20.99
C CYS A 250 -13.68 3.89 -22.42
N ASP A 251 -13.45 2.88 -23.28
CA ASP A 251 -13.89 2.91 -24.66
C ASP A 251 -15.17 2.10 -24.92
N GLY A 252 -15.63 1.32 -23.95
CA GLY A 252 -16.84 0.52 -24.09
C GLY A 252 -17.96 0.92 -23.14
N ARG A 253 -18.56 -0.07 -22.48
CA ARG A 253 -19.75 0.16 -21.64
C ARG A 253 -19.40 0.61 -20.24
N ILE A 254 -20.09 1.64 -19.76
CA ILE A 254 -19.99 2.14 -18.36
C ILE A 254 -21.33 1.94 -17.68
N CYS A 255 -21.35 1.08 -16.65
CA CYS A 255 -22.54 0.65 -15.89
C CYS A 255 -22.33 0.82 -14.38
N VAL A 256 -22.20 2.05 -13.92
CA VAL A 256 -21.90 2.34 -12.50
C VAL A 256 -23.09 3.04 -11.84
N ASP A 257 -23.54 2.52 -10.70
CA ASP A 257 -24.55 3.14 -9.85
C ASP A 257 -23.91 4.18 -8.92
N LEU A 258 -24.35 5.43 -9.02
CA LEU A 258 -23.81 6.54 -8.23
C LEU A 258 -24.84 7.09 -7.23
N SER A 259 -24.39 7.33 -6.00
CA SER A 259 -25.22 7.94 -4.96
C SER A 259 -24.43 8.91 -4.07
N GLY A 260 -25.12 9.70 -3.26
CA GLY A 260 -24.48 10.68 -2.40
C GLY A 260 -23.95 11.89 -3.18
N ALA A 261 -22.69 12.20 -3.04
CA ALA A 261 -21.95 13.23 -3.77
C ALA A 261 -20.78 12.64 -4.55
N SER A 262 -20.96 11.44 -5.13
CA SER A 262 -19.90 10.74 -5.87
C SER A 262 -19.86 11.17 -7.34
N HIS A 263 -18.66 11.19 -7.92
CA HIS A 263 -18.45 11.63 -9.29
C HIS A 263 -17.55 10.65 -10.05
N LEU A 264 -18.05 10.17 -11.20
CA LEU A 264 -17.27 9.39 -12.14
C LEU A 264 -16.91 10.26 -13.36
N HIS A 265 -15.62 10.51 -13.53
CA HIS A 265 -15.08 11.18 -14.70
C HIS A 265 -14.47 10.16 -15.65
N TYR A 266 -14.86 10.19 -16.91
CA TYR A 266 -14.26 9.31 -17.91
C TYR A 266 -13.83 10.05 -19.17
N THR A 267 -12.86 9.46 -19.86
CA THR A 267 -12.41 9.81 -21.21
C THR A 267 -12.54 8.59 -22.10
N GLY A 268 -12.41 8.74 -23.41
CA GLY A 268 -12.62 7.66 -24.38
C GLY A 268 -14.02 7.69 -24.99
N ASP A 269 -14.35 6.67 -25.78
CA ASP A 269 -15.61 6.57 -26.51
C ASP A 269 -16.71 5.83 -25.72
N GLY A 270 -16.50 5.65 -24.41
CA GLY A 270 -17.38 4.89 -23.53
C GLY A 270 -18.83 5.39 -23.51
N ILE A 271 -19.76 4.44 -23.40
CA ILE A 271 -21.20 4.69 -23.41
C ILE A 271 -21.76 4.39 -22.02
N SER A 272 -22.24 5.43 -21.34
CA SER A 272 -22.91 5.32 -20.02
C SER A 272 -24.44 5.26 -20.12
N SER A 273 -25.02 5.36 -21.33
CA SER A 273 -26.46 5.36 -21.52
C SER A 273 -27.09 3.97 -21.39
N GLY A 274 -28.18 3.88 -20.63
CA GLY A 274 -29.02 2.68 -20.54
C GLY A 274 -28.65 1.70 -19.45
N CYS A 275 -27.67 1.97 -18.63
CA CYS A 275 -27.39 1.27 -17.40
C CYS A 275 -26.66 2.18 -16.37
N GLY A 276 -26.75 1.82 -15.10
CA GLY A 276 -26.33 2.66 -13.99
C GLY A 276 -27.39 3.71 -13.64
N ASN A 277 -27.47 4.00 -12.35
CA ASN A 277 -28.41 4.99 -11.81
C ASN A 277 -27.62 6.07 -11.09
N THR A 278 -28.10 7.32 -11.16
CA THR A 278 -27.54 8.42 -10.39
C THR A 278 -28.58 8.98 -9.41
N SER A 279 -28.17 9.24 -8.18
CA SER A 279 -29.04 9.80 -7.16
C SER A 279 -28.28 10.76 -6.25
N GLY A 280 -29.00 11.66 -5.57
CA GLY A 280 -28.38 12.69 -4.73
C GLY A 280 -27.69 13.77 -5.57
N GLY A 281 -26.48 14.12 -5.23
CA GLY A 281 -25.63 15.08 -5.94
C GLY A 281 -24.62 14.42 -6.88
N SER A 282 -24.77 13.12 -7.17
CA SER A 282 -23.81 12.36 -7.96
C SER A 282 -23.91 12.62 -9.48
N SER A 283 -22.84 12.39 -10.20
CA SER A 283 -22.80 12.58 -11.66
C SER A 283 -21.77 11.67 -12.36
N ILE A 284 -22.12 11.30 -13.59
CA ILE A 284 -21.18 10.74 -14.56
C ILE A 284 -20.81 11.85 -15.55
N ILE A 285 -19.54 12.15 -15.67
CA ILE A 285 -19.01 13.25 -16.45
C ILE A 285 -18.10 12.67 -17.54
N GLY A 286 -18.60 12.66 -18.75
CA GLY A 286 -17.88 12.17 -19.94
C GLY A 286 -17.19 13.29 -20.73
N PRO A 287 -16.53 12.94 -21.85
CA PRO A 287 -15.98 13.92 -22.75
C PRO A 287 -17.11 14.82 -23.30
N GLU A 288 -16.85 16.13 -23.34
CA GLU A 288 -17.72 17.02 -24.08
C GLU A 288 -17.64 16.63 -25.57
N HIS A 289 -18.69 16.02 -26.12
CA HIS A 289 -18.80 15.82 -27.55
C HIS A 289 -19.06 17.19 -28.20
N PRO A 290 -18.24 17.61 -29.16
CA PRO A 290 -18.44 18.88 -29.87
C PRO A 290 -19.75 18.92 -30.70
#